data_5ef4cbcddbbf7d4aa261b3beaae3a128
#
_entry.id   5ef4cbcddbbf7d4aa261b3beaae3a128
#
_cell.length_a   1.000
_cell.length_b   1.000
_cell.length_c   1.000
_cell.angle_alpha   90.00
_cell.angle_beta   90.00
_cell.angle_gamma   90.00
#
_symmetry.space_group_name_H-M   'P 1'
#
loop_
_entity.id
_entity.type
_entity.pdbx_description
1 polymer ?
#
loop_
_entity_poly.entity_id
_entity_poly.type
_entity_poly.pdbx_seq_one_letter_code
_entity_poly.pdbx_strand_id
1 'polypeptide(L)'
;MDAVSLAPKWARRLADSFLRGRGWAPSFDRTKVSEIWVDVGAHLGQGTLDAALSNSHLLVFAFEPNWILASKLMARAANFVVLPMAVSDTDGYAEFFVNSRDDASSLATMDETGRRHWKDVNLDVKSSTVVQTVRLDTFMGQCQLPRVDYLKIDAEGVDLKVVQSAGEKLRSIGKIQLEVDVSPDRLYHGAPSREEVIDYMSGNGFKLIATESQNNGRQENLTFLQPQAGGVHP
;
A
#
# COMPACT_ATOMS: atom_id res chain seq x y z
N MET A 1 14.59 29.87 -4.68
CA MET A 1 13.33 29.61 -5.44
C MET A 1 12.75 28.35 -4.86
N ASP A 2 11.63 28.51 -4.13
CA ASP A 2 11.09 27.42 -3.31
C ASP A 2 10.51 26.30 -4.18
N ALA A 3 10.96 25.07 -3.94
CA ALA A 3 10.52 23.84 -4.62
C ALA A 3 9.00 23.56 -4.50
N VAL A 4 8.28 24.29 -3.66
CA VAL A 4 6.82 24.23 -3.48
C VAL A 4 6.04 24.71 -4.73
N SER A 5 6.71 25.41 -5.65
CA SER A 5 6.07 26.02 -6.84
C SER A 5 5.67 25.02 -7.93
N LEU A 6 6.23 23.81 -7.94
CA LEU A 6 6.06 22.82 -9.03
C LEU A 6 5.04 21.71 -8.77
N ALA A 7 4.47 21.61 -7.56
CA ALA A 7 3.46 20.60 -7.26
C ALA A 7 2.14 20.92 -8.00
N PRO A 8 1.45 19.92 -8.56
CA PRO A 8 0.17 20.10 -9.22
C PRO A 8 -0.87 20.71 -8.26
N LYS A 9 -1.80 21.53 -8.80
CA LYS A 9 -2.78 22.29 -7.99
C LYS A 9 -3.57 21.43 -6.99
N TRP A 10 -3.84 20.18 -7.31
CA TRP A 10 -4.55 19.27 -6.41
C TRP A 10 -3.69 18.85 -5.20
N ALA A 11 -2.39 18.59 -5.42
CA ALA A 11 -1.46 18.24 -4.34
C ALA A 11 -1.25 19.41 -3.38
N ARG A 12 -1.19 20.66 -3.91
CA ARG A 12 -1.17 21.88 -3.09
C ARG A 12 -2.47 22.06 -2.31
N ARG A 13 -3.64 21.76 -2.91
CA ARG A 13 -4.94 21.86 -2.21
C ARG A 13 -5.10 20.80 -1.12
N LEU A 14 -4.61 19.58 -1.35
CA LEU A 14 -4.55 18.55 -0.32
C LEU A 14 -3.62 18.99 0.82
N ALA A 15 -2.42 19.46 0.51
CA ALA A 15 -1.49 20.02 1.49
C ALA A 15 -2.08 21.21 2.23
N ASP A 16 -2.73 22.16 1.53
CA ASP A 16 -3.38 23.33 2.12
C ASP A 16 -4.62 22.98 2.95
N SER A 17 -5.40 21.99 2.54
CA SER A 17 -6.55 21.48 3.31
C SER A 17 -6.08 20.80 4.61
N PHE A 18 -4.98 20.07 4.53
CA PHE A 18 -4.27 19.50 5.69
C PHE A 18 -3.67 20.60 6.58
N LEU A 19 -3.20 21.72 5.97
CA LEU A 19 -2.49 22.80 6.66
C LEU A 19 -3.43 23.75 7.41
N ARG A 20 -4.68 23.87 6.98
CA ARG A 20 -5.64 24.87 7.51
C ARG A 20 -6.76 24.22 8.27
N GLY A 21 -6.45 23.35 9.26
CA GLY A 21 -7.44 22.70 10.11
C GLY A 21 -8.62 23.63 10.46
N ARG A 22 -9.70 23.52 9.71
CA ARG A 22 -11.00 24.10 10.08
C ARG A 22 -11.87 23.01 10.68
N GLY A 23 -11.75 22.84 11.98
CA GLY A 23 -12.90 22.75 12.86
C GLY A 23 -13.64 21.41 12.99
N TRP A 24 -13.21 20.26 12.45
CA TRP A 24 -13.97 19.00 12.59
C TRP A 24 -13.12 17.74 12.81
N ALA A 25 -11.81 17.81 12.70
CA ALA A 25 -10.91 16.70 13.05
C ALA A 25 -10.10 17.07 14.30
N PRO A 26 -9.76 16.10 15.16
CA PRO A 26 -8.79 16.33 16.21
C PRO A 26 -7.51 16.86 15.58
N SER A 27 -6.95 17.93 16.14
CA SER A 27 -5.77 18.61 15.62
C SER A 27 -4.58 17.65 15.60
N PHE A 28 -4.16 17.20 14.42
CA PHE A 28 -2.95 16.42 14.23
C PHE A 28 -1.74 17.36 14.12
N ASP A 29 -0.80 17.24 15.03
CA ASP A 29 0.43 18.04 15.03
C ASP A 29 1.52 17.32 14.23
N ARG A 30 1.71 17.76 12.97
CA ARG A 30 2.70 17.19 12.06
C ARG A 30 4.15 17.36 12.51
N THR A 31 4.42 18.32 13.38
CA THR A 31 5.78 18.51 13.91
C THR A 31 6.20 17.38 14.84
N LYS A 32 5.24 16.59 15.29
CA LYS A 32 5.44 15.41 16.14
C LYS A 32 5.53 14.09 15.38
N VAL A 33 5.35 14.10 14.05
CA VAL A 33 5.45 12.86 13.26
C VAL A 33 6.89 12.36 13.32
N SER A 34 7.06 11.18 13.86
CA SER A 34 8.34 10.46 13.92
C SER A 34 8.32 9.16 13.14
N GLU A 35 7.14 8.72 12.69
CA GLU A 35 6.95 7.46 11.99
C GLU A 35 5.95 7.63 10.84
N ILE A 36 6.28 7.11 9.66
CA ILE A 36 5.45 7.19 8.44
C ILE A 36 5.21 5.78 7.93
N TRP A 37 3.93 5.41 7.81
CA TRP A 37 3.50 4.17 7.21
C TRP A 37 2.77 4.42 5.89
N VAL A 38 2.88 3.46 4.98
CA VAL A 38 2.09 3.41 3.76
C VAL A 38 1.36 2.06 3.73
N ASP A 39 0.05 2.09 3.55
CA ASP A 39 -0.83 0.93 3.47
C ASP A 39 -1.44 0.90 2.07
N VAL A 40 -1.06 -0.07 1.26
CA VAL A 40 -1.54 -0.26 -0.11
C VAL A 40 -2.53 -1.42 -0.12
N GLY A 41 -3.75 -1.16 -0.59
CA GLY A 41 -4.89 -2.07 -0.43
C GLY A 41 -5.43 -2.02 1.00
N ALA A 42 -5.71 -0.81 1.48
CA ALA A 42 -6.06 -0.60 2.88
C ALA A 42 -7.39 -1.22 3.29
N HIS A 43 -8.29 -1.51 2.33
CA HIS A 43 -9.61 -2.12 2.56
C HIS A 43 -10.38 -1.40 3.69
N LEU A 44 -10.49 -1.99 4.89
CA LEU A 44 -11.09 -1.37 6.08
C LEU A 44 -10.03 -0.89 7.10
N GLY A 45 -8.75 -0.83 6.72
CA GLY A 45 -7.66 -0.32 7.55
C GLY A 45 -7.18 -1.28 8.63
N GLN A 46 -7.31 -2.60 8.40
CA GLN A 46 -6.94 -3.62 9.37
C GLN A 46 -5.51 -3.43 9.86
N GLY A 47 -5.36 -3.25 11.16
CA GLY A 47 -4.09 -3.05 11.86
C GLY A 47 -3.49 -1.64 11.71
N THR A 48 -3.53 -1.03 10.52
CA THR A 48 -2.90 0.28 10.27
C THR A 48 -3.74 1.44 10.81
N LEU A 49 -5.08 1.36 10.71
CA LEU A 49 -5.97 2.34 11.34
C LEU A 49 -5.90 2.28 12.86
N ASP A 50 -5.87 1.07 13.45
CA ASP A 50 -5.75 0.91 14.89
C ASP A 50 -4.41 1.44 15.41
N ALA A 51 -3.33 1.23 14.64
CA ALA A 51 -2.03 1.81 14.95
C ALA A 51 -2.08 3.34 14.91
N ALA A 52 -2.71 3.95 13.90
CA ALA A 52 -2.87 5.40 13.81
C ALA A 52 -3.70 5.97 14.97
N LEU A 53 -4.79 5.30 15.36
CA LEU A 53 -5.62 5.71 16.50
C LEU A 53 -4.86 5.63 17.83
N SER A 54 -3.93 4.69 17.96
CA SER A 54 -3.17 4.44 19.17
C SER A 54 -1.88 5.26 19.28
N ASN A 55 -1.36 5.79 18.17
CA ASN A 55 -0.07 6.49 18.12
C ASN A 55 -0.19 7.85 17.41
N SER A 56 -0.21 8.92 18.18
CA SER A 56 -0.28 10.30 17.63
C SER A 56 0.99 10.77 16.91
N HIS A 57 2.09 10.02 16.97
CA HIS A 57 3.35 10.31 16.28
C HIS A 57 3.47 9.56 14.94
N LEU A 58 2.53 8.67 14.66
CA LEU A 58 2.43 7.92 13.41
C LEU A 58 1.58 8.69 12.39
N LEU A 59 2.05 8.79 11.15
CA LEU A 59 1.27 9.22 10.00
C LEU A 59 1.11 8.03 9.05
N VAL A 60 -0.13 7.70 8.70
CA VAL A 60 -0.45 6.62 7.73
C VAL A 60 -1.02 7.22 6.46
N PHE A 61 -0.48 6.81 5.31
CA PHE A 61 -1.07 7.02 3.99
C PHE A 61 -1.69 5.69 3.53
N ALA A 62 -3.02 5.67 3.39
CA ALA A 62 -3.80 4.48 3.06
C ALA A 62 -4.36 4.60 1.64
N PHE A 63 -3.91 3.72 0.75
CA PHE A 63 -4.40 3.63 -0.63
C PHE A 63 -5.50 2.58 -0.71
N GLU A 64 -6.69 3.00 -1.14
CA GLU A 64 -7.84 2.13 -1.34
C GLU A 64 -8.61 2.55 -2.59
N PRO A 65 -8.44 1.82 -3.73
CA PRO A 65 -9.07 2.19 -4.99
C PRO A 65 -10.59 2.03 -5.01
N ASN A 66 -11.14 1.14 -4.18
CA ASN A 66 -12.59 1.02 -4.02
C ASN A 66 -13.12 2.22 -3.24
N TRP A 67 -13.74 3.18 -3.96
CA TRP A 67 -14.20 4.42 -3.36
C TRP A 67 -15.24 4.22 -2.25
N ILE A 68 -16.01 3.11 -2.27
CA ILE A 68 -16.96 2.77 -1.20
C ILE A 68 -16.22 2.43 0.09
N LEU A 69 -15.14 1.65 0.00
CA LEU A 69 -14.29 1.30 1.15
C LEU A 69 -13.49 2.51 1.60
N ALA A 70 -12.87 3.23 0.67
CA ALA A 70 -12.16 4.47 0.98
C ALA A 70 -13.05 5.47 1.74
N SER A 71 -14.33 5.62 1.35
CA SER A 71 -15.25 6.52 2.03
C SER A 71 -15.54 6.12 3.49
N LYS A 72 -15.49 4.81 3.80
CA LYS A 72 -15.64 4.31 5.19
C LYS A 72 -14.44 4.59 6.07
N LEU A 73 -13.26 4.70 5.44
CA LEU A 73 -11.99 5.01 6.13
C LEU A 73 -11.78 6.51 6.36
N MET A 74 -12.32 7.35 5.48
CA MET A 74 -12.13 8.80 5.54
C MET A 74 -12.56 9.37 6.88
N ALA A 75 -11.75 10.28 7.42
CA ALA A 75 -11.99 10.98 8.69
C ALA A 75 -12.06 10.09 9.94
N ARG A 76 -11.59 8.84 9.89
CA ARG A 76 -11.55 7.94 11.06
C ARG A 76 -10.48 8.35 12.06
N ALA A 77 -9.34 8.87 11.59
CA ALA A 77 -8.30 9.45 12.42
C ALA A 77 -7.62 10.61 11.67
N ALA A 78 -7.14 11.62 12.40
CA ALA A 78 -6.52 12.81 11.80
C ALA A 78 -5.16 12.53 11.16
N ASN A 79 -4.49 11.47 11.62
CA ASN A 79 -3.20 10.98 11.15
C ASN A 79 -3.31 9.76 10.21
N PHE A 80 -4.51 9.50 9.68
CA PHE A 80 -4.80 8.44 8.71
C PHE A 80 -5.35 9.07 7.42
N VAL A 81 -4.48 9.22 6.42
CA VAL A 81 -4.78 9.90 5.15
C VAL A 81 -5.21 8.88 4.13
N VAL A 82 -6.47 8.93 3.73
CA VAL A 82 -7.03 8.00 2.73
C VAL A 82 -6.88 8.59 1.33
N LEU A 83 -6.32 7.80 0.42
CA LEU A 83 -6.11 8.11 -0.98
C LEU A 83 -6.93 7.13 -1.83
N PRO A 84 -8.05 7.59 -2.46
CA PRO A 84 -8.93 6.74 -3.26
C PRO A 84 -8.31 6.46 -4.65
N MET A 85 -7.17 5.79 -4.66
CA MET A 85 -6.42 5.42 -5.86
C MET A 85 -5.62 4.14 -5.60
N ALA A 86 -5.16 3.50 -6.65
CA ALA A 86 -4.28 2.34 -6.57
C ALA A 86 -2.81 2.74 -6.65
N VAL A 87 -1.94 1.97 -6.01
CA VAL A 87 -0.50 2.00 -6.29
C VAL A 87 -0.19 0.93 -7.35
N SER A 88 0.55 1.31 -8.40
CA SER A 88 0.88 0.44 -9.52
C SER A 88 2.28 0.75 -10.05
N ASP A 89 2.71 -0.01 -11.06
CA ASP A 89 3.96 0.20 -11.80
C ASP A 89 3.95 1.41 -12.74
N THR A 90 2.77 2.04 -12.95
CA THR A 90 2.59 3.20 -13.82
C THR A 90 1.70 4.26 -13.20
N ASP A 91 2.03 5.53 -13.45
CA ASP A 91 1.15 6.66 -13.16
C ASP A 91 0.08 6.79 -14.25
N GLY A 92 -1.19 6.99 -13.86
CA GLY A 92 -2.27 7.18 -14.82
C GLY A 92 -3.61 6.61 -14.35
N TYR A 93 -4.17 5.72 -15.15
CA TYR A 93 -5.45 5.08 -14.88
C TYR A 93 -5.39 3.60 -15.27
N ALA A 94 -6.08 2.75 -14.51
CA ALA A 94 -6.20 1.33 -14.80
C ALA A 94 -7.61 0.84 -14.51
N GLU A 95 -7.98 -0.29 -15.10
CA GLU A 95 -9.18 -1.01 -14.75
C GLU A 95 -8.98 -1.72 -13.41
N PHE A 96 -9.96 -1.60 -12.52
CA PHE A 96 -9.98 -2.23 -11.22
C PHE A 96 -11.20 -3.14 -11.11
N PHE A 97 -10.98 -4.41 -10.83
CA PHE A 97 -12.00 -5.44 -10.76
C PHE A 97 -12.50 -5.58 -9.33
N VAL A 98 -13.79 -5.24 -9.13
CA VAL A 98 -14.45 -5.36 -7.82
C VAL A 98 -15.10 -6.73 -7.72
N ASN A 99 -14.64 -7.52 -6.76
CA ASN A 99 -15.09 -8.90 -6.56
C ASN A 99 -16.27 -9.00 -5.58
N SER A 100 -16.91 -10.17 -5.56
CA SER A 100 -17.97 -10.52 -4.61
C SER A 100 -17.47 -10.49 -3.18
N ARG A 101 -16.24 -10.92 -3.00
CA ARG A 101 -15.42 -10.71 -1.81
C ARG A 101 -14.57 -9.46 -2.05
N ASP A 102 -14.91 -8.36 -1.40
CA ASP A 102 -14.34 -7.04 -1.71
C ASP A 102 -12.86 -6.90 -1.35
N ASP A 103 -12.38 -7.71 -0.39
CA ASP A 103 -10.97 -7.84 -0.05
C ASP A 103 -10.11 -8.58 -1.11
N ALA A 104 -10.74 -9.27 -2.08
CA ALA A 104 -10.09 -9.90 -3.22
C ALA A 104 -10.17 -9.06 -4.50
N SER A 105 -10.48 -7.76 -4.39
CA SER A 105 -10.54 -6.83 -5.54
C SER A 105 -9.14 -6.38 -5.96
N SER A 106 -8.87 -6.32 -7.28
CA SER A 106 -7.51 -6.15 -7.80
C SER A 106 -7.47 -5.36 -9.11
N LEU A 107 -6.27 -4.86 -9.47
CA LEU A 107 -5.92 -4.42 -10.83
C LEU A 107 -5.63 -5.61 -11.75
N ALA A 108 -5.37 -6.79 -11.21
CA ALA A 108 -5.14 -8.00 -11.98
C ALA A 108 -6.44 -8.80 -12.17
N THR A 109 -6.56 -9.47 -13.31
CA THR A 109 -7.61 -10.45 -13.53
C THR A 109 -7.25 -11.77 -12.88
N MET A 110 -8.25 -12.51 -12.42
CA MET A 110 -8.03 -13.84 -11.86
C MET A 110 -7.79 -14.87 -12.94
N ASP A 111 -6.91 -15.82 -12.67
CA ASP A 111 -6.66 -17.00 -13.47
C ASP A 111 -7.68 -18.10 -13.15
N GLU A 112 -8.27 -18.71 -14.19
CA GLU A 112 -9.27 -19.77 -13.97
C GLU A 112 -8.68 -21.02 -13.34
N THR A 113 -7.39 -21.31 -13.60
CA THR A 113 -6.70 -22.47 -13.00
C THR A 113 -6.45 -22.21 -11.52
N GLY A 114 -5.98 -21.03 -11.18
CA GLY A 114 -5.79 -20.59 -9.79
C GLY A 114 -7.09 -20.60 -9.00
N ARG A 115 -8.19 -20.14 -9.58
CA ARG A 115 -9.53 -20.16 -8.95
C ARG A 115 -9.99 -21.55 -8.52
N ARG A 116 -9.48 -22.63 -9.12
CA ARG A 116 -9.83 -24.01 -8.72
C ARG A 116 -9.40 -24.34 -7.28
N HIS A 117 -8.38 -23.66 -6.76
CA HIS A 117 -7.93 -23.80 -5.38
C HIS A 117 -8.78 -23.01 -4.38
N TRP A 118 -9.71 -22.15 -4.88
CA TRP A 118 -10.57 -21.26 -4.10
C TRP A 118 -12.06 -21.57 -4.24
N LYS A 119 -12.41 -22.84 -4.50
CA LYS A 119 -13.82 -23.27 -4.75
C LYS A 119 -14.76 -23.02 -3.59
N ASP A 120 -14.22 -22.88 -2.38
CA ASP A 120 -14.94 -22.58 -1.15
C ASP A 120 -15.23 -21.08 -0.97
N VAL A 121 -14.73 -20.24 -1.87
CA VAL A 121 -14.85 -18.78 -1.81
C VAL A 121 -15.52 -18.26 -3.08
N ASN A 122 -16.50 -17.38 -2.93
CA ASN A 122 -17.08 -16.70 -4.10
C ASN A 122 -16.18 -15.53 -4.51
N LEU A 123 -15.49 -15.69 -5.63
CA LEU A 123 -14.57 -14.72 -6.23
C LEU A 123 -15.08 -14.15 -7.56
N ASP A 124 -16.41 -14.09 -7.76
CA ASP A 124 -16.97 -13.54 -8.97
C ASP A 124 -16.76 -12.02 -9.06
N VAL A 125 -16.34 -11.56 -10.23
CA VAL A 125 -16.25 -10.13 -10.52
C VAL A 125 -17.66 -9.55 -10.60
N LYS A 126 -18.01 -8.63 -9.70
CA LYS A 126 -19.29 -7.94 -9.70
C LYS A 126 -19.34 -6.79 -10.70
N SER A 127 -18.22 -6.08 -10.81
CA SER A 127 -18.08 -4.92 -11.69
C SER A 127 -16.62 -4.59 -11.90
N SER A 128 -16.35 -3.78 -12.92
CA SER A 128 -15.07 -3.10 -13.05
C SER A 128 -15.27 -1.59 -13.09
N THR A 129 -14.25 -0.86 -12.71
CA THR A 129 -14.22 0.60 -12.76
C THR A 129 -12.82 1.09 -13.08
N VAL A 130 -12.72 2.27 -13.69
CA VAL A 130 -11.42 2.91 -13.92
C VAL A 130 -11.03 3.69 -12.68
N VAL A 131 -9.84 3.39 -12.15
CA VAL A 131 -9.27 4.07 -11.00
C VAL A 131 -7.99 4.79 -11.38
N GLN A 132 -7.68 5.85 -10.65
CA GLN A 132 -6.37 6.49 -10.77
C GLN A 132 -5.29 5.57 -10.21
N THR A 133 -4.13 5.53 -10.89
CA THR A 133 -2.94 4.82 -10.43
C THR A 133 -1.80 5.80 -10.18
N VAL A 134 -0.95 5.48 -9.23
CA VAL A 134 0.28 6.21 -8.94
C VAL A 134 1.40 5.23 -8.63
N ARG A 135 2.61 5.55 -9.08
CA ARG A 135 3.82 4.83 -8.67
C ARG A 135 4.20 5.25 -7.24
N LEU A 136 4.79 4.33 -6.49
CA LEU A 136 5.21 4.64 -5.12
C LEU A 136 6.31 5.71 -5.07
N ASP A 137 7.27 5.67 -6.01
CA ASP A 137 8.34 6.70 -6.11
C ASP A 137 7.77 8.09 -6.46
N THR A 138 6.78 8.15 -7.35
CA THR A 138 6.07 9.39 -7.70
C THR A 138 5.35 9.95 -6.48
N PHE A 139 4.58 9.12 -5.76
CA PHE A 139 3.89 9.52 -4.54
C PHE A 139 4.86 10.03 -3.47
N MET A 140 5.90 9.25 -3.15
CA MET A 140 6.91 9.65 -2.16
C MET A 140 7.63 10.95 -2.55
N GLY A 141 7.85 11.15 -3.86
CA GLY A 141 8.45 12.38 -4.39
C GLY A 141 7.52 13.58 -4.25
N GLN A 142 6.26 13.45 -4.64
CA GLN A 142 5.26 14.52 -4.57
C GLN A 142 4.96 14.94 -3.13
N CYS A 143 4.90 13.98 -2.21
CA CYS A 143 4.70 14.23 -0.78
C CYS A 143 5.98 14.62 -0.05
N GLN A 144 7.13 14.61 -0.74
CA GLN A 144 8.45 14.89 -0.16
C GLN A 144 8.75 14.01 1.08
N LEU A 145 8.35 12.74 1.02
CA LEU A 145 8.60 11.81 2.10
C LEU A 145 10.09 11.46 2.16
N PRO A 146 10.77 11.73 3.28
CA PRO A 146 12.20 11.42 3.42
C PRO A 146 12.44 9.92 3.56
N ARG A 147 11.44 9.22 4.14
CA ARG A 147 11.46 7.79 4.38
C ARG A 147 10.04 7.25 4.52
N VAL A 148 9.89 5.94 4.47
CA VAL A 148 8.72 5.18 4.91
C VAL A 148 9.22 4.14 5.91
N ASP A 149 8.72 4.19 7.14
CA ASP A 149 9.17 3.27 8.19
C ASP A 149 8.56 1.88 8.00
N TYR A 150 7.30 1.83 7.52
CA TYR A 150 6.61 0.58 7.21
C TYR A 150 5.72 0.73 5.97
N LEU A 151 5.90 -0.18 5.02
CA LEU A 151 5.06 -0.35 3.83
C LEU A 151 4.32 -1.68 3.95
N LYS A 152 2.99 -1.64 4.12
CA LYS A 152 2.12 -2.81 3.99
C LYS A 152 1.55 -2.81 2.58
N ILE A 153 1.58 -3.97 1.94
CA ILE A 153 1.01 -4.18 0.61
C ILE A 153 0.11 -5.40 0.68
N ASP A 154 -1.11 -5.21 0.19
CA ASP A 154 -2.15 -6.21 0.09
C ASP A 154 -2.99 -5.83 -1.15
N ALA A 155 -2.34 -5.97 -2.32
CA ALA A 155 -2.83 -5.45 -3.59
C ALA A 155 -3.27 -6.57 -4.54
N GLU A 156 -3.43 -7.76 -4.00
CA GLU A 156 -4.07 -8.92 -4.62
C GLU A 156 -3.45 -9.25 -6.00
N GLY A 157 -2.23 -9.80 -5.95
CA GLY A 157 -1.50 -10.30 -7.11
C GLY A 157 -0.62 -9.28 -7.83
N VAL A 158 -0.65 -8.00 -7.46
CA VAL A 158 0.23 -6.97 -8.02
C VAL A 158 1.26 -6.45 -7.01
N ASP A 159 1.41 -7.09 -5.87
CA ASP A 159 2.20 -6.67 -4.72
C ASP A 159 3.67 -6.40 -5.07
N LEU A 160 4.32 -7.28 -5.82
CA LEU A 160 5.68 -7.07 -6.26
C LEU A 160 5.82 -5.87 -7.20
N LYS A 161 4.83 -5.61 -8.07
CA LYS A 161 4.81 -4.41 -8.92
C LYS A 161 4.74 -3.13 -8.10
N VAL A 162 3.97 -3.15 -7.01
CA VAL A 162 3.92 -2.05 -6.04
C VAL A 162 5.31 -1.80 -5.46
N VAL A 163 6.01 -2.84 -4.98
CA VAL A 163 7.39 -2.71 -4.48
C VAL A 163 8.32 -2.16 -5.56
N GLN A 164 8.26 -2.71 -6.76
CA GLN A 164 9.09 -2.29 -7.91
C GLN A 164 8.85 -0.83 -8.30
N SER A 165 7.62 -0.31 -8.10
CA SER A 165 7.27 1.08 -8.37
C SER A 165 7.97 2.09 -7.45
N ALA A 166 8.57 1.62 -6.34
CA ALA A 166 9.39 2.48 -5.47
C ALA A 166 10.70 2.92 -6.13
N GLY A 167 11.19 2.18 -7.15
CA GLY A 167 12.41 2.51 -7.86
C GLY A 167 13.60 2.74 -6.91
N GLU A 168 14.33 3.82 -7.10
CA GLU A 168 15.46 4.18 -6.22
C GLU A 168 15.04 4.51 -4.78
N LYS A 169 13.78 4.91 -4.57
CA LYS A 169 13.23 5.21 -3.23
C LYS A 169 12.99 3.97 -2.39
N LEU A 170 13.09 2.77 -2.97
CA LEU A 170 13.01 1.51 -2.23
C LEU A 170 14.01 1.48 -1.05
N ARG A 171 15.17 2.11 -1.23
CA ARG A 171 16.20 2.24 -0.17
C ARG A 171 15.80 3.12 1.01
N SER A 172 14.73 3.91 0.87
CA SER A 172 14.18 4.76 1.93
C SER A 172 13.04 4.08 2.70
N ILE A 173 12.77 2.80 2.43
CA ILE A 173 11.73 2.03 3.10
C ILE A 173 12.37 1.06 4.08
N GLY A 174 12.00 1.19 5.37
CA GLY A 174 12.63 0.40 6.43
C GLY A 174 12.12 -1.03 6.52
N LYS A 175 10.81 -1.21 6.53
CA LYS A 175 10.13 -2.51 6.64
C LYS A 175 9.05 -2.62 5.57
N ILE A 176 8.97 -3.79 4.93
CA ILE A 176 7.95 -4.10 3.92
C ILE A 176 7.25 -5.40 4.31
N GLN A 177 5.93 -5.40 4.30
CA GLN A 177 5.11 -6.60 4.33
C GLN A 177 4.31 -6.66 3.04
N LEU A 178 4.30 -7.82 2.39
CA LEU A 178 3.48 -8.05 1.21
C LEU A 178 2.94 -9.48 1.20
N GLU A 179 1.80 -9.65 0.52
CA GLU A 179 1.16 -10.95 0.37
C GLU A 179 1.69 -11.68 -0.87
N VAL A 180 1.82 -12.99 -0.79
CA VAL A 180 2.15 -13.86 -1.91
C VAL A 180 1.22 -15.06 -1.95
N ASP A 181 0.78 -15.44 -3.14
CA ASP A 181 0.08 -16.70 -3.37
C ASP A 181 1.10 -17.85 -3.41
N VAL A 182 0.92 -18.83 -2.54
CA VAL A 182 1.77 -20.05 -2.45
C VAL A 182 1.09 -21.29 -3.02
N SER A 183 -0.10 -21.16 -3.59
CA SER A 183 -0.79 -22.22 -4.31
C SER A 183 0.01 -22.65 -5.56
N PRO A 184 -0.12 -23.92 -6.00
CA PRO A 184 0.55 -24.38 -7.23
C PRO A 184 0.23 -23.54 -8.47
N ASP A 185 -1.03 -23.11 -8.60
CA ASP A 185 -1.50 -22.20 -9.63
C ASP A 185 -1.89 -20.87 -8.97
N ARG A 186 -1.35 -19.77 -9.45
CA ARG A 186 -1.59 -18.42 -8.90
C ARG A 186 -3.03 -17.98 -9.13
N LEU A 187 -3.63 -17.34 -8.15
CA LEU A 187 -5.00 -16.82 -8.26
C LEU A 187 -5.11 -15.69 -9.28
N TYR A 188 -4.09 -14.85 -9.40
CA TYR A 188 -4.09 -13.70 -10.30
C TYR A 188 -3.10 -13.86 -11.43
N HIS A 189 -3.50 -13.44 -12.64
CA HIS A 189 -2.62 -13.44 -13.81
C HIS A 189 -1.37 -12.58 -13.58
N GLY A 190 -0.20 -13.19 -13.78
CA GLY A 190 1.08 -12.51 -13.66
C GLY A 190 1.50 -12.24 -12.22
N ALA A 191 0.82 -12.79 -11.23
CA ALA A 191 1.28 -12.75 -9.85
C ALA A 191 2.63 -13.47 -9.71
N PRO A 192 3.59 -12.90 -8.96
CA PRO A 192 4.90 -13.51 -8.78
C PRO A 192 4.81 -14.77 -7.92
N SER A 193 5.81 -15.64 -8.06
CA SER A 193 6.04 -16.70 -7.10
C SER A 193 6.63 -16.15 -5.80
N ARG A 194 6.52 -16.94 -4.73
CA ARG A 194 7.16 -16.64 -3.45
C ARG A 194 8.68 -16.46 -3.61
N GLU A 195 9.30 -17.31 -4.40
CA GLU A 195 10.74 -17.29 -4.68
C GLU A 195 11.13 -16.03 -5.44
N GLU A 196 10.38 -15.63 -6.47
CA GLU A 196 10.62 -14.37 -7.21
C GLU A 196 10.56 -13.15 -6.30
N VAL A 197 9.61 -13.12 -5.36
CA VAL A 197 9.52 -12.04 -4.36
C VAL A 197 10.74 -12.04 -3.46
N ILE A 198 11.13 -13.20 -2.91
CA ILE A 198 12.29 -13.31 -2.00
C ILE A 198 13.58 -12.92 -2.72
N ASP A 199 13.77 -13.38 -3.95
CA ASP A 199 14.96 -13.08 -4.76
C ASP A 199 15.04 -11.59 -5.07
N TYR A 200 13.92 -10.97 -5.47
CA TYR A 200 13.88 -9.53 -5.72
C TYR A 200 14.21 -8.72 -4.46
N MET A 201 13.58 -9.06 -3.34
CA MET A 201 13.77 -8.34 -2.07
C MET A 201 15.20 -8.51 -1.56
N SER A 202 15.75 -9.73 -1.62
CA SER A 202 17.13 -10.02 -1.21
C SER A 202 18.15 -9.30 -2.10
N GLY A 203 17.92 -9.28 -3.42
CA GLY A 203 18.75 -8.56 -4.39
C GLY A 203 18.77 -7.04 -4.15
N ASN A 204 17.73 -6.49 -3.51
CA ASN A 204 17.65 -5.09 -3.09
C ASN A 204 18.06 -4.85 -1.64
N GLY A 205 18.67 -5.84 -0.97
CA GLY A 205 19.26 -5.72 0.35
C GLY A 205 18.30 -5.93 1.52
N PHE A 206 17.07 -6.37 1.28
CA PHE A 206 16.12 -6.70 2.33
C PHE A 206 16.33 -8.13 2.83
N LYS A 207 16.04 -8.36 4.12
CA LYS A 207 16.06 -9.68 4.75
C LYS A 207 14.64 -10.10 5.12
N LEU A 208 14.24 -11.30 4.74
CA LEU A 208 13.01 -11.92 5.23
C LEU A 208 13.16 -12.18 6.73
N ILE A 209 12.24 -11.65 7.54
CA ILE A 209 12.26 -11.76 9.00
C ILE A 209 11.05 -12.47 9.58
N ALA A 210 9.94 -12.53 8.84
CA ALA A 210 8.74 -13.24 9.25
C ALA A 210 7.94 -13.74 8.03
N THR A 211 7.22 -14.84 8.25
CA THR A 211 6.26 -15.43 7.31
C THR A 211 5.01 -15.82 8.11
N GLU A 212 3.85 -15.36 7.66
CA GLU A 212 2.57 -15.64 8.30
C GLU A 212 1.62 -16.27 7.27
N SER A 213 1.16 -17.49 7.55
CA SER A 213 0.22 -18.18 6.66
C SER A 213 -1.17 -17.54 6.71
N GLN A 214 -1.75 -17.34 5.54
CA GLN A 214 -3.08 -16.76 5.33
C GLN A 214 -3.98 -17.73 4.53
N ASN A 215 -5.28 -17.50 4.59
CA ASN A 215 -6.28 -18.15 3.74
C ASN A 215 -6.13 -19.70 3.68
N ASN A 216 -5.97 -20.33 4.85
CA ASN A 216 -5.79 -21.79 5.00
C ASN A 216 -4.53 -22.31 4.26
N GLY A 217 -3.45 -21.55 4.27
CA GLY A 217 -2.17 -21.92 3.67
C GLY A 217 -2.09 -21.70 2.15
N ARG A 218 -3.03 -20.93 1.56
CA ARG A 218 -3.00 -20.58 0.13
C ARG A 218 -2.16 -19.34 -0.14
N GLN A 219 -2.03 -18.47 0.86
CA GLN A 219 -1.26 -17.23 0.82
C GLN A 219 -0.36 -17.09 2.05
N GLU A 220 0.68 -16.30 1.91
CA GLU A 220 1.59 -15.93 3.00
C GLU A 220 1.83 -14.43 3.00
N ASN A 221 1.82 -13.82 4.19
CA ASN A 221 2.38 -12.50 4.41
C ASN A 221 3.88 -12.63 4.68
N LEU A 222 4.69 -12.07 3.80
CA LEU A 222 6.14 -12.03 3.93
C LEU A 222 6.56 -10.67 4.47
N THR A 223 7.27 -10.65 5.59
CA THR A 223 7.80 -9.41 6.18
C THR A 223 9.30 -9.33 5.96
N PHE A 224 9.73 -8.24 5.37
CA PHE A 224 11.12 -7.93 5.08
C PHE A 224 11.59 -6.71 5.84
N LEU A 225 12.83 -6.73 6.29
CA LEU A 225 13.50 -5.60 6.94
C LEU A 225 14.72 -5.19 6.11
N GLN A 226 14.85 -3.90 5.88
CA GLN A 226 16.10 -3.36 5.36
C GLN A 226 17.08 -3.21 6.53
N PRO A 227 18.22 -3.94 6.55
CA PRO A 227 19.22 -3.72 7.56
C PRO A 227 19.72 -2.27 7.41
N GLN A 228 19.64 -1.47 8.46
CA GLN A 228 20.25 -0.15 8.46
C GLN A 228 21.76 -0.35 8.14
N ALA A 229 22.23 0.30 7.08
CA ALA A 229 23.66 0.45 6.88
C ALA A 229 24.18 1.10 8.17
N GLY A 230 25.09 0.40 8.89
CA GLY A 230 25.49 0.69 10.25
C GLY A 230 25.53 2.17 10.57
N GLY A 231 24.54 2.63 11.34
CA GLY A 231 24.42 4.03 11.71
C GLY A 231 25.57 4.38 12.64
N VAL A 232 26.42 5.24 12.17
CA VAL A 232 27.23 6.08 13.06
C VAL A 232 26.23 6.98 13.75
N HIS A 233 25.87 6.65 14.99
CA HIS A 233 25.21 7.62 15.87
C HIS A 233 26.24 8.73 16.14
N PRO A 234 25.87 10.00 15.94
CA PRO A 234 26.69 11.12 16.41
C PRO A 234 26.68 11.21 17.94
#